data_f838f75570c921c952f94ddd1eb58133
#
_entry.id   f838f75570c921c952f94ddd1eb58133
#
_cell.length_a   1.000
_cell.length_b   1.000
_cell.length_c   1.000
_cell.angle_alpha   90.00
_cell.angle_beta   90.00
_cell.angle_gamma   90.00
#
_symmetry.space_group_name_H-M   'P 1'
#
loop_
_entity.id
_entity.type
_entity.pdbx_description
1 polymer ?
#
loop_
_entity_poly.entity_id
_entity_poly.type
_entity_poly.pdbx_seq_one_letter_code
_entity_poly.pdbx_strand_id
1 'polypeptide(L)'
;MIKVGEHITIDFLGVKKDYSPEFYEKVIYKIAKAAKVEILNVASHKFEPQGFTLVALLAESHFSFHTFPERGVISFDFFTCGKVNPKVALKILRNEIDHERVVTNAFDRSSIGLYDDIYSTPGQKKFYVVKDVLEKFTSKVGQFVEVMDLEEFGNALFIDHEIQVAEKDEKIYSSNFF
;
A
#
# COMPACT_ATOMS: atom_id res chain seq x y z
N MET A 1 -8.41 -9.91 14.52
CA MET A 1 -7.65 -9.28 13.40
C MET A 1 -6.44 -8.59 14.00
N ILE A 2 -5.22 -8.97 13.59
CA ILE A 2 -3.99 -8.32 14.06
C ILE A 2 -3.63 -7.26 13.03
N LYS A 3 -3.83 -5.98 13.38
CA LYS A 3 -3.38 -4.85 12.55
C LYS A 3 -1.86 -4.77 12.64
N VAL A 4 -1.17 -4.97 11.52
CA VAL A 4 0.30 -4.87 11.44
C VAL A 4 0.74 -3.43 11.27
N GLY A 5 -0.03 -2.60 10.56
CA GLY A 5 0.28 -1.20 10.36
C GLY A 5 -0.51 -0.56 9.21
N GLU A 6 -0.27 0.72 9.01
CA GLU A 6 -0.80 1.48 7.89
C GLU A 6 0.35 1.93 6.99
N HIS A 7 0.14 1.90 5.68
CA HIS A 7 1.10 2.36 4.68
C HIS A 7 0.42 3.35 3.74
N ILE A 8 0.99 4.52 3.57
CA ILE A 8 0.57 5.47 2.55
C ILE A 8 1.71 5.69 1.56
N THR A 9 1.40 5.63 0.27
CA THR A 9 2.28 6.07 -0.80
C THR A 9 1.74 7.34 -1.41
N ILE A 10 2.61 8.29 -1.72
CA ILE A 10 2.25 9.60 -2.25
C ILE A 10 3.22 9.93 -3.39
N ASP A 11 2.71 10.04 -4.60
CA ASP A 11 3.48 10.43 -5.77
C ASP A 11 3.06 11.83 -6.22
N PHE A 12 4.02 12.76 -6.25
CA PHE A 12 3.87 14.10 -6.81
C PHE A 12 4.34 14.10 -8.25
N LEU A 13 3.48 14.54 -9.16
CA LEU A 13 3.73 14.55 -10.59
C LEU A 13 3.73 15.98 -11.13
N GLY A 14 4.54 16.24 -12.17
CA GLY A 14 4.71 17.57 -12.75
C GLY A 14 5.50 18.51 -11.83
N VAL A 15 6.39 17.95 -11.02
CA VAL A 15 7.30 18.74 -10.18
C VAL A 15 8.38 19.35 -11.06
N LYS A 16 8.46 20.69 -11.08
CA LYS A 16 9.41 21.45 -11.91
C LYS A 16 10.64 21.90 -11.14
N LYS A 17 10.54 21.91 -9.81
CA LYS A 17 11.59 22.37 -8.91
C LYS A 17 12.43 21.20 -8.42
N ASP A 18 13.75 21.30 -8.61
CA ASP A 18 14.69 20.42 -7.96
C ASP A 18 14.96 20.94 -6.52
N TYR A 19 14.56 20.16 -5.53
CA TYR A 19 14.72 20.50 -4.12
C TYR A 19 16.05 19.95 -3.61
N SER A 20 16.70 20.72 -2.73
CA SER A 20 17.97 20.29 -2.12
C SER A 20 17.77 19.13 -1.12
N PRO A 21 18.81 18.33 -0.82
CA PRO A 21 18.76 17.31 0.22
C PRO A 21 18.25 17.83 1.57
N GLU A 22 18.68 19.03 1.97
CA GLU A 22 18.27 19.66 3.24
C GLU A 22 16.79 19.98 3.28
N PHE A 23 16.16 20.23 2.13
CA PHE A 23 14.72 20.41 2.05
C PHE A 23 13.99 19.13 2.48
N TYR A 24 14.38 17.97 1.95
CA TYR A 24 13.77 16.69 2.29
C TYR A 24 13.95 16.32 3.76
N GLU A 25 15.15 16.54 4.29
CA GLU A 25 15.43 16.36 5.72
C GLU A 25 14.53 17.25 6.59
N LYS A 26 14.42 18.53 6.28
CA LYS A 26 13.52 19.45 7.00
C LYS A 26 12.07 19.00 6.95
N VAL A 27 11.62 18.51 5.81
CA VAL A 27 10.23 18.05 5.61
C VAL A 27 9.96 16.79 6.43
N ILE A 28 10.86 15.80 6.47
CA ILE A 28 10.64 14.59 7.28
C ILE A 28 10.57 14.91 8.77
N TYR A 29 11.38 15.83 9.30
CA TYR A 29 11.27 16.26 10.70
C TYR A 29 9.94 16.98 10.97
N LYS A 30 9.44 17.77 10.01
CA LYS A 30 8.13 18.41 10.12
C LYS A 30 6.99 17.37 10.14
N ILE A 31 7.09 16.34 9.30
CA ILE A 31 6.13 15.22 9.27
C ILE A 31 6.20 14.45 10.60
N ALA A 32 7.40 14.06 11.03
CA ALA A 32 7.61 13.30 12.26
C ALA A 32 7.00 14.00 13.48
N LYS A 33 7.26 15.32 13.62
CA LYS A 33 6.68 16.14 14.68
C LYS A 33 5.14 16.17 14.65
N ALA A 34 4.56 16.33 13.45
CA ALA A 34 3.10 16.39 13.29
C ALA A 34 2.44 15.03 13.48
N ALA A 35 3.11 13.95 13.04
CA ALA A 35 2.67 12.57 13.21
C ALA A 35 2.95 12.03 14.63
N LYS A 36 3.74 12.74 15.43
CA LYS A 36 4.19 12.32 16.78
C LYS A 36 4.99 11.00 16.74
N VAL A 37 5.87 10.87 15.76
CA VAL A 37 6.79 9.74 15.64
C VAL A 37 8.22 10.20 15.89
N GLU A 38 9.07 9.30 16.39
CA GLU A 38 10.47 9.55 16.66
C GLU A 38 11.33 9.07 15.50
N ILE A 39 12.22 9.94 14.99
CA ILE A 39 13.23 9.59 13.99
C ILE A 39 14.46 9.06 14.73
N LEU A 40 14.83 7.81 14.49
CA LEU A 40 16.00 7.15 15.08
C LEU A 40 17.26 7.35 14.24
N ASN A 41 17.12 7.33 12.93
CA ASN A 41 18.24 7.48 11.99
C ASN A 41 17.73 7.98 10.63
N VAL A 42 18.62 8.66 9.90
CA VAL A 42 18.37 9.10 8.52
C VAL A 42 19.57 8.70 7.66
N ALA A 43 19.28 8.05 6.56
CA ALA A 43 20.27 7.75 5.52
C ALA A 43 19.80 8.37 4.20
N SER A 44 20.74 8.96 3.46
CA SER A 44 20.43 9.56 2.17
C SER A 44 21.54 9.34 1.15
N HIS A 45 21.18 9.42 -0.12
CA HIS A 45 22.10 9.35 -1.24
C HIS A 45 21.67 10.26 -2.38
N LYS A 46 22.62 11.06 -2.88
CA LYS A 46 22.42 11.87 -4.08
C LYS A 46 23.04 11.15 -5.26
N PHE A 47 22.25 10.97 -6.31
CA PHE A 47 22.70 10.31 -7.55
C PHE A 47 23.28 11.31 -8.53
N GLU A 48 24.24 10.85 -9.33
CA GLU A 48 24.76 11.60 -10.47
C GLU A 48 24.19 11.04 -11.77
N PRO A 49 23.75 11.89 -12.71
CA PRO A 49 23.81 13.36 -12.69
C PRO A 49 22.69 14.01 -11.87
N GLN A 50 21.65 13.27 -11.46
CA GLN A 50 20.50 13.80 -10.72
C GLN A 50 19.74 12.69 -9.97
N GLY A 51 18.84 13.11 -9.09
CA GLY A 51 18.07 12.20 -8.25
C GLY A 51 18.58 12.16 -6.81
N PHE A 52 17.67 11.88 -5.91
CA PHE A 52 17.94 11.82 -4.47
C PHE A 52 17.08 10.78 -3.81
N THR A 53 17.64 10.04 -2.90
CA THR A 53 16.92 9.10 -2.04
C THR A 53 17.22 9.41 -0.59
N LEU A 54 16.17 9.39 0.25
CA LEU A 54 16.31 9.50 1.69
C LEU A 54 15.43 8.45 2.34
N VAL A 55 15.95 7.77 3.37
CA VAL A 55 15.19 6.85 4.23
C VAL A 55 15.39 7.27 5.68
N ALA A 56 14.29 7.47 6.39
CA ALA A 56 14.31 7.72 7.83
C ALA A 56 13.75 6.51 8.57
N LEU A 57 14.56 5.92 9.45
CA LEU A 57 14.14 4.91 10.39
C LEU A 57 13.40 5.58 11.54
N LEU A 58 12.22 5.09 11.86
CA LEU A 58 11.39 5.55 12.97
C LEU A 58 11.32 4.49 14.06
N ALA A 59 10.97 4.88 15.29
CA ALA A 59 10.75 3.93 16.38
C ALA A 59 9.70 2.87 16.03
N GLU A 60 8.68 3.23 15.24
CA GLU A 60 7.58 2.34 14.85
C GLU A 60 7.55 2.04 13.35
N SER A 61 8.57 2.43 12.53
CA SER A 61 8.50 2.21 11.09
C SER A 61 9.54 2.96 10.24
N HIS A 62 9.10 3.56 9.11
CA HIS A 62 10.00 4.32 8.25
C HIS A 62 9.26 5.34 7.38
N PHE A 63 10.00 6.36 6.94
CA PHE A 63 9.70 7.21 5.79
C PHE A 63 10.71 6.95 4.69
N SER A 64 10.30 7.11 3.43
CA SER A 64 11.25 7.25 2.33
C SER A 64 10.84 8.33 1.34
N PHE A 65 11.84 8.97 0.74
CA PHE A 65 11.73 9.82 -0.45
C PHE A 65 12.58 9.25 -1.57
N HIS A 66 12.02 9.27 -2.78
CA HIS A 66 12.74 9.03 -4.03
C HIS A 66 12.38 10.14 -5.01
N THR A 67 13.39 10.74 -5.63
CA THR A 67 13.17 11.81 -6.61
C THR A 67 13.67 11.40 -7.99
N PHE A 68 12.88 11.77 -8.98
CA PHE A 68 13.16 11.52 -10.40
C PHE A 68 13.00 12.84 -11.16
N PRO A 69 14.00 13.77 -11.06
CA PRO A 69 13.89 15.11 -11.65
C PRO A 69 13.63 15.06 -13.15
N GLU A 70 14.22 14.08 -13.86
CA GLU A 70 14.04 13.86 -15.30
C GLU A 70 12.60 13.51 -15.71
N ARG A 71 11.80 13.07 -14.74
CA ARG A 71 10.38 12.73 -14.93
C ARG A 71 9.44 13.73 -14.27
N GLY A 72 9.99 14.66 -13.50
CA GLY A 72 9.20 15.57 -12.68
C GLY A 72 8.39 14.83 -11.61
N VAL A 73 9.00 13.79 -10.97
CA VAL A 73 8.32 12.93 -10.00
C VAL A 73 9.07 12.94 -8.68
N ILE A 74 8.31 13.04 -7.58
CA ILE A 74 8.78 12.78 -6.21
C ILE A 74 7.83 11.75 -5.60
N SER A 75 8.38 10.61 -5.17
CA SER A 75 7.66 9.55 -4.48
C SER A 75 7.99 9.58 -2.98
N PHE A 76 6.97 9.43 -2.16
CA PHE A 76 7.07 9.38 -0.71
C PHE A 76 6.30 8.19 -0.16
N ASP A 77 6.93 7.47 0.76
CA ASP A 77 6.32 6.36 1.50
C ASP A 77 6.33 6.65 2.99
N PHE A 78 5.23 6.32 3.65
CA PHE A 78 5.14 6.28 5.09
C PHE A 78 4.44 4.99 5.53
N PHE A 79 5.21 4.10 6.12
CA PHE A 79 4.70 2.93 6.82
C PHE A 79 4.79 3.14 8.33
N THR A 80 3.74 2.79 9.06
CA THR A 80 3.72 2.83 10.52
C THR A 80 2.94 1.66 11.13
N CYS A 81 3.50 0.99 12.13
CA CYS A 81 2.80 0.03 12.98
C CYS A 81 2.25 0.67 14.28
N GLY A 82 2.53 1.95 14.50
CA GLY A 82 2.02 2.73 15.63
C GLY A 82 0.59 3.22 15.43
N LYS A 83 0.00 3.77 16.49
CA LYS A 83 -1.31 4.44 16.46
C LYS A 83 -1.19 5.85 15.87
N VAL A 84 -0.73 5.95 14.64
CA VAL A 84 -0.45 7.20 13.94
C VAL A 84 -1.28 7.26 12.68
N ASN A 85 -1.79 8.44 12.35
CA ASN A 85 -2.46 8.65 11.06
C ASN A 85 -1.43 9.09 9.99
N PRO A 86 -1.02 8.21 9.06
CA PRO A 86 -0.02 8.57 8.07
C PRO A 86 -0.51 9.62 7.06
N LYS A 87 -1.82 9.87 6.99
CA LYS A 87 -2.41 10.90 6.10
C LYS A 87 -1.99 12.33 6.49
N VAL A 88 -1.42 12.54 7.69
CA VAL A 88 -0.86 13.84 8.09
C VAL A 88 0.29 14.25 7.18
N ALA A 89 1.07 13.29 6.67
CA ALA A 89 2.15 13.53 5.72
C ALA A 89 1.64 14.16 4.43
N LEU A 90 0.53 13.64 3.87
CA LEU A 90 -0.07 14.17 2.64
C LEU A 90 -0.39 15.67 2.75
N LYS A 91 -0.97 16.09 3.88
CA LYS A 91 -1.32 17.50 4.10
C LYS A 91 -0.07 18.39 4.11
N ILE A 92 1.00 17.94 4.76
CA ILE A 92 2.25 18.70 4.85
C ILE A 92 2.90 18.76 3.46
N LEU A 93 3.06 17.61 2.81
CA LEU A 93 3.77 17.51 1.54
C LEU A 93 3.08 18.29 0.41
N ARG A 94 1.75 18.32 0.37
CA ARG A 94 1.00 19.15 -0.59
C ARG A 94 1.30 20.65 -0.47
N ASN A 95 1.65 21.11 0.73
CA ASN A 95 1.98 22.52 0.96
C ASN A 95 3.46 22.84 0.71
N GLU A 96 4.34 21.85 0.77
CA GLU A 96 5.80 22.04 0.65
C GLU A 96 6.32 21.77 -0.75
N ILE A 97 5.68 20.86 -1.49
CA ILE A 97 6.11 20.45 -2.82
C ILE A 97 5.20 21.10 -3.88
N ASP A 98 5.80 21.89 -4.76
CA ASP A 98 5.09 22.41 -5.93
C ASP A 98 4.88 21.29 -6.96
N HIS A 99 3.63 21.07 -7.38
CA HIS A 99 3.24 19.92 -8.20
C HIS A 99 1.99 20.21 -9.03
N GLU A 100 1.81 19.50 -10.14
CA GLU A 100 0.60 19.56 -10.95
C GLU A 100 -0.47 18.57 -10.49
N ARG A 101 -0.05 17.38 -10.04
CA ARG A 101 -0.96 16.29 -9.60
C ARG A 101 -0.35 15.48 -8.47
N VAL A 102 -1.21 14.95 -7.60
CA VAL A 102 -0.84 14.00 -6.55
C VAL A 102 -1.63 12.70 -6.74
N VAL A 103 -0.93 11.58 -6.69
CA VAL A 103 -1.51 10.24 -6.63
C VAL A 103 -1.24 9.67 -5.23
N THR A 104 -2.24 9.09 -4.60
CA THR A 104 -2.09 8.52 -3.25
C THR A 104 -2.74 7.16 -3.18
N ASN A 105 -2.06 6.21 -2.53
CA ASN A 105 -2.63 4.94 -2.13
C ASN A 105 -2.46 4.76 -0.63
N ALA A 106 -3.43 4.16 0.02
CA ALA A 106 -3.35 3.84 1.44
C ALA A 106 -3.74 2.38 1.64
N PHE A 107 -2.88 1.66 2.33
CA PHE A 107 -3.06 0.23 2.59
C PHE A 107 -3.12 0.00 4.10
N ASP A 108 -4.17 -0.66 4.56
CA ASP A 108 -4.18 -1.27 5.88
C ASP A 108 -3.41 -2.60 5.79
N ARG A 109 -2.22 -2.62 6.37
CA ARG A 109 -1.41 -3.84 6.47
C ARG A 109 -1.84 -4.60 7.72
N SER A 110 -3.01 -5.21 7.64
CA SER A 110 -3.43 -6.21 8.61
C SER A 110 -2.71 -7.54 8.32
N SER A 111 -2.72 -8.45 9.26
CA SER A 111 -2.13 -9.81 9.10
C SER A 111 -2.81 -10.63 7.99
N ILE A 112 -3.81 -10.07 7.38
CA ILE A 112 -4.63 -10.66 6.36
C ILE A 112 -4.28 -10.00 5.04
N GLY A 113 -3.79 -10.80 4.10
CA GLY A 113 -3.29 -10.31 2.83
C GLY A 113 -4.43 -9.84 1.91
N LEU A 114 -4.06 -8.99 0.97
CA LEU A 114 -4.84 -8.84 -0.25
C LEU A 114 -4.56 -10.07 -1.11
N TYR A 115 -5.61 -10.81 -1.45
CA TYR A 115 -5.53 -11.91 -2.41
C TYR A 115 -5.72 -11.34 -3.82
N ASP A 116 -4.70 -11.49 -4.67
CA ASP A 116 -4.74 -11.02 -6.06
C ASP A 116 -5.47 -12.06 -6.91
N ASP A 117 -6.56 -11.67 -7.56
CA ASP A 117 -7.20 -12.49 -8.57
C ASP A 117 -6.37 -12.40 -9.86
N ILE A 118 -5.60 -13.45 -10.13
CA ILE A 118 -4.70 -13.53 -11.28
C ILE A 118 -5.41 -13.55 -12.64
N TYR A 119 -6.71 -13.84 -12.65
CA TYR A 119 -7.56 -13.86 -13.85
C TYR A 119 -8.29 -12.55 -14.09
N SER A 120 -7.89 -11.48 -13.40
CA SER A 120 -8.41 -10.15 -13.69
C SER A 120 -8.25 -9.80 -15.17
N THR A 121 -9.30 -9.27 -15.78
CA THR A 121 -9.28 -8.85 -17.18
C THR A 121 -8.22 -7.78 -17.43
N PRO A 122 -7.60 -7.71 -18.63
CA PRO A 122 -6.65 -6.65 -18.93
C PRO A 122 -7.21 -5.26 -18.61
N GLY A 123 -6.46 -4.50 -17.81
CA GLY A 123 -6.87 -3.16 -17.36
C GLY A 123 -7.68 -3.13 -16.05
N GLN A 124 -7.99 -4.29 -15.47
CA GLN A 124 -8.59 -4.42 -14.14
C GLN A 124 -7.71 -5.28 -13.24
N LYS A 125 -7.67 -4.93 -11.95
CA LYS A 125 -7.13 -5.79 -10.89
C LYS A 125 -8.19 -5.95 -9.83
N LYS A 126 -8.48 -7.19 -9.46
CA LYS A 126 -9.40 -7.52 -8.37
C LYS A 126 -8.58 -8.00 -7.19
N PHE A 127 -8.88 -7.47 -6.01
CA PHE A 127 -8.29 -7.89 -4.76
C PHE A 127 -9.39 -8.23 -3.78
N TYR A 128 -9.22 -9.33 -3.08
CA TYR A 128 -10.10 -9.71 -1.98
C TYR A 128 -9.39 -9.49 -0.65
N VAL A 129 -10.10 -8.90 0.31
CA VAL A 129 -9.60 -8.77 1.68
C VAL A 129 -9.88 -10.08 2.40
N VAL A 130 -8.80 -10.83 2.68
CA VAL A 130 -8.87 -12.12 3.37
C VAL A 130 -8.77 -11.89 4.86
N LYS A 131 -9.74 -12.35 5.64
CA LYS A 131 -9.70 -12.36 7.11
C LYS A 131 -8.98 -13.57 7.66
N ASP A 132 -9.20 -14.73 7.04
CA ASP A 132 -8.57 -15.96 7.43
C ASP A 132 -8.47 -16.94 6.27
N VAL A 133 -7.47 -17.82 6.31
CA VAL A 133 -7.33 -18.93 5.39
C VAL A 133 -7.77 -20.18 6.13
N LEU A 134 -8.94 -20.69 5.77
CA LEU A 134 -9.57 -21.79 6.47
C LEU A 134 -8.96 -23.14 6.06
N GLU A 135 -8.67 -23.29 4.76
CA GLU A 135 -8.13 -24.53 4.24
C GLU A 135 -7.31 -24.30 2.97
N LYS A 136 -6.23 -25.06 2.79
CA LYS A 136 -5.41 -25.09 1.56
C LYS A 136 -4.93 -26.51 1.30
N PHE A 137 -5.14 -26.99 0.06
CA PHE A 137 -4.63 -28.29 -0.36
C PHE A 137 -4.51 -28.38 -1.88
N THR A 138 -3.75 -29.36 -2.35
CA THR A 138 -3.74 -29.71 -3.78
C THR A 138 -4.64 -30.92 -4.00
N SER A 139 -5.59 -30.80 -4.92
CA SER A 139 -6.50 -31.88 -5.25
C SER A 139 -5.77 -33.06 -5.92
N LYS A 140 -6.43 -34.22 -5.98
CA LYS A 140 -5.87 -35.42 -6.65
C LYS A 140 -5.58 -35.23 -8.14
N VAL A 141 -6.20 -34.23 -8.75
CA VAL A 141 -5.99 -33.87 -10.17
C VAL A 141 -5.02 -32.70 -10.34
N GLY A 142 -4.35 -32.28 -9.26
CA GLY A 142 -3.30 -31.26 -9.30
C GLY A 142 -3.75 -29.81 -9.18
N GLN A 143 -5.05 -29.56 -8.95
CA GLN A 143 -5.56 -28.20 -8.75
C GLN A 143 -5.24 -27.70 -7.33
N PHE A 144 -4.85 -26.44 -7.21
CA PHE A 144 -4.67 -25.78 -5.93
C PHE A 144 -5.99 -25.23 -5.42
N VAL A 145 -6.43 -25.72 -4.28
CA VAL A 145 -7.73 -25.37 -3.67
C VAL A 145 -7.49 -24.58 -2.40
N GLU A 146 -8.17 -23.45 -2.25
CA GLU A 146 -8.13 -22.60 -1.08
C GLU A 146 -9.55 -22.26 -0.64
N VAL A 147 -9.81 -22.34 0.66
CA VAL A 147 -11.04 -21.85 1.29
C VAL A 147 -10.65 -20.71 2.22
N MET A 148 -11.20 -19.53 1.98
CA MET A 148 -10.88 -18.30 2.70
C MET A 148 -12.13 -17.62 3.23
N ASP A 149 -12.03 -17.03 4.45
CA ASP A 149 -13.03 -16.07 4.94
C ASP A 149 -12.67 -14.68 4.40
N LEU A 150 -13.49 -14.16 3.50
CA LEU A 150 -13.36 -12.83 2.92
C LEU A 150 -14.19 -11.82 3.72
N GLU A 151 -13.68 -10.58 3.83
CA GLU A 151 -14.36 -9.53 4.59
C GLU A 151 -15.74 -9.21 4.01
N GLU A 152 -15.83 -9.12 2.70
CA GLU A 152 -17.05 -8.69 2.01
C GLU A 152 -17.95 -9.86 1.62
N PHE A 153 -17.39 -11.02 1.27
CA PHE A 153 -18.09 -12.13 0.66
C PHE A 153 -18.35 -13.34 1.58
N GLY A 154 -17.80 -13.36 2.80
CA GLY A 154 -17.82 -14.52 3.69
C GLY A 154 -16.89 -15.64 3.21
N ASN A 155 -17.21 -16.89 3.51
CA ASN A 155 -16.41 -18.03 3.05
C ASN A 155 -16.46 -18.14 1.52
N ALA A 156 -15.30 -18.24 0.90
CA ALA A 156 -15.14 -18.35 -0.54
C ALA A 156 -14.18 -19.48 -0.91
N LEU A 157 -14.51 -20.17 -1.99
CA LEU A 157 -13.71 -21.23 -2.59
C LEU A 157 -12.93 -20.67 -3.77
N PHE A 158 -11.62 -20.87 -3.76
CA PHE A 158 -10.73 -20.58 -4.88
C PHE A 158 -10.13 -21.87 -5.42
N ILE A 159 -10.05 -21.97 -6.75
CA ILE A 159 -9.36 -23.04 -7.44
C ILE A 159 -8.35 -22.41 -8.40
N ASP A 160 -7.07 -22.77 -8.26
CA ASP A 160 -5.96 -22.22 -9.04
C ASP A 160 -5.95 -20.68 -9.02
N HIS A 161 -6.22 -20.11 -7.83
CA HIS A 161 -6.29 -18.66 -7.54
C HIS A 161 -7.49 -17.91 -8.16
N GLU A 162 -8.46 -18.60 -8.74
CA GLU A 162 -9.70 -18.02 -9.24
C GLU A 162 -10.86 -18.32 -8.28
N ILE A 163 -11.64 -17.27 -7.94
CA ILE A 163 -12.83 -17.45 -7.10
C ILE A 163 -13.88 -18.23 -7.88
N GLN A 164 -14.40 -19.29 -7.26
CA GLN A 164 -15.42 -20.15 -7.86
C GLN A 164 -16.81 -19.84 -7.29
N VAL A 165 -16.89 -19.67 -5.99
CA VAL A 165 -18.14 -19.39 -5.26
C VAL A 165 -17.83 -18.71 -3.94
N ALA A 166 -18.71 -17.85 -3.48
CA ALA A 166 -18.69 -17.24 -2.18
C ALA A 166 -20.03 -17.35 -1.48
N GLU A 167 -20.01 -17.39 -0.16
CA GLU A 167 -21.21 -17.60 0.68
C GLU A 167 -22.31 -16.57 0.39
N LYS A 168 -21.98 -15.32 0.18
CA LYS A 168 -22.97 -14.27 -0.15
C LYS A 168 -23.51 -14.34 -1.56
N ASP A 169 -22.81 -14.99 -2.49
CA ASP A 169 -23.22 -15.14 -3.88
C ASP A 169 -24.10 -16.39 -4.10
N GLU A 170 -24.11 -17.32 -3.15
CA GLU A 170 -24.86 -18.58 -3.23
C GLU A 170 -26.34 -18.35 -3.55
N LYS A 171 -26.98 -17.37 -2.94
CA LYS A 171 -28.39 -17.04 -3.17
C LYS A 171 -28.65 -16.57 -4.61
N ILE A 172 -27.70 -15.91 -5.24
CA ILE A 172 -27.83 -15.43 -6.62
C ILE A 172 -27.72 -16.62 -7.58
N TYR A 173 -26.79 -17.54 -7.32
CA TYR A 173 -26.62 -18.73 -8.14
C TYR A 173 -27.77 -19.71 -7.97
N SER A 174 -28.17 -20.03 -6.74
CA SER A 174 -29.25 -21.00 -6.47
C SER A 174 -30.64 -20.52 -6.89
N SER A 175 -30.92 -19.21 -6.87
CA SER A 175 -32.20 -18.67 -7.30
C SER A 175 -32.39 -18.60 -8.82
N ASN A 176 -31.34 -18.76 -9.62
CA ASN A 176 -31.41 -18.70 -11.08
C ASN A 176 -31.37 -20.09 -11.77
N PHE A 177 -31.20 -21.17 -11.02
CA PHE A 177 -31.07 -22.52 -11.54
C PHE A 177 -32.24 -23.47 -11.15
N PHE A 178 -33.28 -22.96 -10.43
CA PHE A 178 -34.47 -23.75 -10.09
C PHE A 178 -35.73 -22.96 -10.35
#